data_905e292ca39dcb0bd240b4f0047271a6
#
_entry.id   905e292ca39dcb0bd240b4f0047271a6
#
_cell.length_a   1.000
_cell.length_b   1.000
_cell.length_c   1.000
_cell.angle_alpha   90.00
_cell.angle_beta   90.00
_cell.angle_gamma   90.00
#
_symmetry.space_group_name_H-M   'P 1'
#
loop_
_entity.id
_entity.type
_entity.pdbx_description
1 polymer ?
#
loop_
_entity_poly.entity_id
_entity_poly.type
_entity_poly.pdbx_seq_one_letter_code
_entity_poly.pdbx_strand_id
1 'polypeptide(L)'
;KPGRGLQVGSVNMDRVTEYLGFHPALHDVSPTELIDTRVLVEAGVLPHVARRMQEDASLYERLNAINLNLRQARSLARWVELDIAFHRELICASRLSPLMAFTDVLAVFFRRFRESVKKAEWSQGIESHQRIIDALQAGHVGEADQEMRAHIESHRERLPS
;
A
#
# COMPACT_ATOMS: atom_id res chain seq x y z
N LYS A 1 16.23 -2.21 -48.60
CA LYS A 1 15.09 -1.87 -47.69
C LYS A 1 15.70 -1.42 -46.40
N PRO A 2 15.41 -0.21 -45.86
CA PRO A 2 15.89 0.18 -44.56
C PRO A 2 15.25 -0.75 -43.52
N GLY A 3 16.10 -1.30 -42.61
CA GLY A 3 15.65 -2.17 -41.53
C GLY A 3 14.73 -1.42 -40.58
N ARG A 4 13.67 -2.08 -40.08
CA ARG A 4 12.86 -1.60 -38.97
C ARG A 4 13.80 -1.53 -37.74
N GLY A 5 14.04 -0.31 -37.26
CA GLY A 5 14.84 -0.12 -36.04
C GLY A 5 14.26 -0.92 -34.88
N LEU A 6 15.11 -1.32 -33.92
CA LEU A 6 14.67 -1.89 -32.67
C LEU A 6 13.82 -0.83 -31.92
N GLN A 7 12.57 -1.16 -31.66
CA GLN A 7 11.69 -0.34 -30.85
C GLN A 7 11.74 -0.89 -29.42
N VAL A 8 12.20 -0.08 -28.48
CA VAL A 8 12.15 -0.44 -27.07
C VAL A 8 10.68 -0.48 -26.66
N GLY A 9 10.18 -1.67 -26.34
CA GLY A 9 8.82 -1.87 -25.84
C GLY A 9 8.63 -1.27 -24.45
N SER A 10 7.37 -1.14 -24.01
CA SER A 10 7.04 -0.80 -22.62
C SER A 10 7.56 -1.87 -21.66
N VAL A 11 8.07 -1.42 -20.50
CA VAL A 11 8.48 -2.35 -19.42
C VAL A 11 7.24 -3.08 -18.90
N ASN A 12 7.27 -4.40 -18.94
CA ASN A 12 6.22 -5.22 -18.31
C ASN A 12 6.56 -5.39 -16.84
N MET A 13 5.86 -4.68 -15.96
CA MET A 13 6.08 -4.69 -14.52
C MET A 13 5.77 -6.06 -13.89
N ASP A 14 4.86 -6.86 -14.45
CA ASP A 14 4.59 -8.21 -13.95
C ASP A 14 5.84 -9.10 -14.06
N ARG A 15 6.56 -8.99 -15.19
CA ARG A 15 7.84 -9.68 -15.37
C ARG A 15 8.92 -9.16 -14.42
N VAL A 16 9.00 -7.85 -14.21
CA VAL A 16 9.93 -7.27 -13.25
C VAL A 16 9.65 -7.80 -11.84
N THR A 17 8.38 -7.85 -11.44
CA THR A 17 7.94 -8.39 -10.15
C THR A 17 8.28 -9.87 -10.01
N GLU A 18 8.08 -10.66 -11.06
CA GLU A 18 8.45 -12.07 -11.11
C GLU A 18 9.97 -12.25 -10.93
N TYR A 19 10.79 -11.50 -11.67
CA TYR A 19 12.25 -11.55 -11.53
C TYR A 19 12.74 -11.08 -10.16
N LEU A 20 12.17 -10.03 -9.61
CA LEU A 20 12.51 -9.55 -8.27
C LEU A 20 12.09 -10.54 -7.19
N GLY A 21 10.98 -11.28 -7.39
CA GLY A 21 10.56 -12.36 -6.49
C GLY A 21 11.59 -13.50 -6.36
N PHE A 22 12.48 -13.65 -7.35
CA PHE A 22 13.61 -14.59 -7.30
C PHE A 22 14.91 -13.95 -6.80
N HIS A 23 14.94 -12.65 -6.51
CA HIS A 23 16.16 -12.00 -6.05
C HIS A 23 16.50 -12.47 -4.63
N PRO A 24 17.77 -12.92 -4.37
CA PRO A 24 18.15 -13.46 -3.06
C PRO A 24 17.85 -12.54 -1.89
N ALA A 25 18.01 -11.20 -2.08
CA ALA A 25 17.69 -10.22 -1.06
C ALA A 25 16.20 -10.16 -0.65
N LEU A 26 15.31 -10.84 -1.41
CA LEU A 26 13.88 -10.90 -1.15
C LEU A 26 13.43 -12.30 -0.69
N HIS A 27 14.33 -13.30 -0.73
CA HIS A 27 14.02 -14.65 -0.31
C HIS A 27 14.00 -14.82 1.21
N ASP A 28 14.90 -14.14 1.91
CA ASP A 28 15.12 -14.28 3.34
C ASP A 28 14.68 -13.04 4.14
N VAL A 29 13.80 -12.22 3.55
CA VAL A 29 13.30 -11.02 4.22
C VAL A 29 12.45 -11.42 5.42
N SER A 30 12.86 -10.97 6.59
CA SER A 30 12.09 -11.21 7.81
C SER A 30 10.77 -10.42 7.79
N PRO A 31 9.73 -10.95 8.43
CA PRO A 31 8.49 -10.20 8.62
C PRO A 31 8.70 -8.82 9.22
N THR A 32 9.62 -8.68 10.16
CA THR A 32 9.95 -7.41 10.81
C THR A 32 10.50 -6.39 9.82
N GLU A 33 11.46 -6.79 8.96
CA GLU A 33 12.01 -5.91 7.92
C GLU A 33 10.95 -5.44 6.93
N LEU A 34 9.96 -6.29 6.62
CA LEU A 34 8.85 -5.90 5.76
C LEU A 34 7.95 -4.85 6.42
N ILE A 35 7.66 -5.00 7.72
CA ILE A 35 6.90 -3.99 8.48
C ILE A 35 7.67 -2.67 8.51
N ASP A 36 8.98 -2.70 8.81
CA ASP A 36 9.83 -1.50 8.80
C ASP A 36 9.82 -0.82 7.42
N THR A 37 9.94 -1.60 6.36
CA THR A 37 9.89 -1.09 4.98
C THR A 37 8.55 -0.43 4.69
N ARG A 38 7.42 -1.04 5.11
CA ARG A 38 6.10 -0.44 4.96
C ARG A 38 6.00 0.88 5.68
N VAL A 39 6.43 0.93 6.94
CA VAL A 39 6.40 2.16 7.74
C VAL A 39 7.18 3.27 7.03
N LEU A 40 8.40 2.99 6.55
CA LEU A 40 9.22 3.97 5.86
C LEU A 40 8.58 4.48 4.57
N VAL A 41 8.03 3.59 3.76
CA VAL A 41 7.45 3.95 2.46
C VAL A 41 6.08 4.61 2.63
N GLU A 42 5.19 3.98 3.40
CA GLU A 42 3.78 4.39 3.45
C GLU A 42 3.58 5.65 4.32
N ALA A 43 4.28 5.78 5.44
CA ALA A 43 4.27 7.03 6.20
C ALA A 43 5.03 8.15 5.46
N GLY A 44 6.13 7.83 4.79
CA GLY A 44 6.93 8.80 4.04
C GLY A 44 6.19 9.47 2.87
N VAL A 45 5.18 8.84 2.28
CA VAL A 45 4.40 9.44 1.19
C VAL A 45 3.28 10.37 1.66
N LEU A 46 2.83 10.30 2.92
CA LEU A 46 1.65 11.02 3.41
C LEU A 46 1.71 12.55 3.24
N PRO A 47 2.85 13.24 3.41
CA PRO A 47 2.94 14.67 3.12
C PRO A 47 2.61 15.02 1.66
N HIS A 48 3.01 14.14 0.73
CA HIS A 48 2.70 14.29 -0.70
C HIS A 48 1.22 14.04 -0.97
N VAL A 49 0.65 13.00 -0.33
CA VAL A 49 -0.78 12.65 -0.47
C VAL A 49 -1.66 13.77 0.08
N ALA A 50 -1.35 14.32 1.26
CA ALA A 50 -2.10 15.42 1.86
C ALA A 50 -2.14 16.64 0.93
N ARG A 51 -0.98 17.05 0.37
CA ARG A 51 -0.92 18.15 -0.60
C ARG A 51 -1.78 17.86 -1.83
N ARG A 52 -1.70 16.63 -2.37
CA ARG A 52 -2.52 16.22 -3.52
C ARG A 52 -4.01 16.21 -3.20
N MET A 53 -4.40 15.86 -1.99
CA MET A 53 -5.80 15.85 -1.57
C MET A 53 -6.40 17.26 -1.49
N GLN A 54 -5.57 18.28 -1.22
CA GLN A 54 -5.98 19.69 -1.29
C GLN A 54 -6.15 20.17 -2.75
N GLU A 55 -5.42 19.58 -3.71
CA GLU A 55 -5.48 19.93 -5.12
C GLU A 55 -6.55 19.13 -5.90
N ASP A 56 -6.90 17.94 -5.41
CA ASP A 56 -7.80 16.98 -6.08
C ASP A 56 -8.76 16.35 -5.06
N ALA A 57 -9.93 16.96 -4.92
CA ALA A 57 -10.97 16.48 -4.00
C ALA A 57 -11.44 15.05 -4.33
N SER A 58 -11.28 14.57 -5.57
CA SER A 58 -11.66 13.21 -5.94
C SER A 58 -10.78 12.14 -5.30
N LEU A 59 -9.60 12.49 -4.79
CA LEU A 59 -8.73 11.57 -4.09
C LEU A 59 -9.35 11.10 -2.76
N TYR A 60 -9.96 12.02 -2.01
CA TYR A 60 -10.72 11.68 -0.80
C TYR A 60 -11.82 10.65 -1.12
N GLU A 61 -12.60 10.91 -2.16
CA GLU A 61 -13.69 10.02 -2.58
C GLU A 61 -13.18 8.62 -2.99
N ARG A 62 -12.05 8.55 -3.72
CA ARG A 62 -11.45 7.27 -4.13
C ARG A 62 -11.00 6.45 -2.92
N LEU A 63 -10.30 7.05 -1.96
CA LEU A 63 -9.84 6.36 -0.75
C LEU A 63 -11.02 5.90 0.11
N ASN A 64 -12.02 6.75 0.29
CA ASN A 64 -13.25 6.40 0.99
C ASN A 64 -14.01 5.25 0.31
N ALA A 65 -14.11 5.25 -1.01
CA ALA A 65 -14.76 4.17 -1.74
C ALA A 65 -14.06 2.82 -1.51
N ILE A 66 -12.73 2.79 -1.50
CA ILE A 66 -11.96 1.58 -1.19
C ILE A 66 -12.23 1.13 0.25
N ASN A 67 -12.19 2.05 1.23
CA ASN A 67 -12.43 1.74 2.63
C ASN A 67 -13.87 1.28 2.90
N LEU A 68 -14.85 1.84 2.18
CA LEU A 68 -16.23 1.41 2.24
C LEU A 68 -16.40 -0.01 1.69
N ASN A 69 -15.73 -0.34 0.59
CA ASN A 69 -15.71 -1.69 0.02
C ASN A 69 -15.04 -2.70 0.98
N LEU A 70 -13.98 -2.31 1.71
CA LEU A 70 -13.38 -3.11 2.78
C LEU A 70 -14.42 -3.50 3.84
N ARG A 71 -15.23 -2.54 4.28
CA ARG A 71 -16.31 -2.77 5.26
C ARG A 71 -17.34 -3.78 4.77
N GLN A 72 -17.54 -3.88 3.46
CA GLN A 72 -18.50 -4.79 2.83
C GLN A 72 -17.90 -6.17 2.47
N ALA A 73 -16.58 -6.36 2.65
CA ALA A 73 -15.91 -7.60 2.31
C ALA A 73 -16.48 -8.77 3.15
N ARG A 74 -16.78 -9.89 2.48
CA ARG A 74 -17.35 -11.09 3.11
C ARG A 74 -16.36 -12.25 3.20
N SER A 75 -15.21 -12.15 2.53
CA SER A 75 -14.16 -13.16 2.53
C SER A 75 -12.81 -12.53 2.83
N LEU A 76 -11.89 -13.31 3.43
CA LEU A 76 -10.52 -12.86 3.70
C LEU A 76 -9.80 -12.46 2.40
N ALA A 77 -9.92 -13.25 1.34
CA ALA A 77 -9.29 -12.94 0.06
C ALA A 77 -9.72 -11.56 -0.46
N ARG A 78 -11.02 -11.27 -0.44
CA ARG A 78 -11.54 -9.97 -0.87
C ARG A 78 -11.10 -8.83 0.04
N TRP A 79 -11.08 -9.05 1.35
CA TRP A 79 -10.59 -8.07 2.31
C TRP A 79 -9.10 -7.74 2.06
N VAL A 80 -8.26 -8.76 1.87
CA VAL A 80 -6.83 -8.61 1.56
C VAL A 80 -6.60 -7.82 0.27
N GLU A 81 -7.35 -8.13 -0.79
CA GLU A 81 -7.27 -7.38 -2.05
C GLU A 81 -7.56 -5.89 -1.88
N LEU A 82 -8.63 -5.57 -1.14
CA LEU A 82 -9.05 -4.19 -0.92
C LEU A 82 -8.10 -3.43 0.01
N ASP A 83 -7.54 -4.11 1.02
CA ASP A 83 -6.53 -3.55 1.89
C ASP A 83 -5.25 -3.20 1.12
N ILE A 84 -4.79 -4.11 0.25
CA ILE A 84 -3.69 -3.84 -0.68
C ILE A 84 -4.02 -2.66 -1.60
N ALA A 85 -5.24 -2.59 -2.12
CA ALA A 85 -5.66 -1.50 -2.99
C ALA A 85 -5.66 -0.15 -2.27
N PHE A 86 -6.02 -0.09 -0.99
CA PHE A 86 -5.97 1.13 -0.18
C PHE A 86 -4.54 1.66 -0.05
N HIS A 87 -3.62 0.82 0.40
CA HIS A 87 -2.21 1.20 0.55
C HIS A 87 -1.54 1.56 -0.77
N ARG A 88 -1.88 0.83 -1.84
CA ARG A 88 -1.41 1.14 -3.20
C ARG A 88 -1.92 2.51 -3.68
N GLU A 89 -3.20 2.83 -3.45
CA GLU A 89 -3.76 4.13 -3.82
C GLU A 89 -3.04 5.28 -3.12
N LEU A 90 -2.71 5.14 -1.83
CA LEU A 90 -1.91 6.14 -1.10
C LEU A 90 -0.54 6.37 -1.76
N ILE A 91 0.19 5.30 -2.08
CA ILE A 91 1.50 5.42 -2.72
C ILE A 91 1.35 6.05 -4.12
N CYS A 92 0.36 5.64 -4.91
CA CYS A 92 0.10 6.19 -6.23
C CYS A 92 -0.30 7.67 -6.17
N ALA A 93 -1.10 8.05 -5.18
CA ALA A 93 -1.53 9.44 -4.97
C ALA A 93 -0.36 10.39 -4.66
N SER A 94 0.74 9.89 -4.11
CA SER A 94 1.95 10.68 -3.89
C SER A 94 2.57 11.21 -5.18
N ARG A 95 2.31 10.56 -6.32
CA ARG A 95 2.92 10.80 -7.65
C ARG A 95 4.45 10.71 -7.67
N LEU A 96 5.03 10.00 -6.72
CA LEU A 96 6.44 9.66 -6.73
C LEU A 96 6.65 8.48 -7.69
N SER A 97 6.89 8.77 -8.97
CA SER A 97 6.98 7.77 -10.04
C SER A 97 7.90 6.58 -9.74
N PRO A 98 9.09 6.75 -9.11
CA PRO A 98 9.91 5.61 -8.73
C PRO A 98 9.21 4.67 -7.74
N LEU A 99 8.49 5.21 -6.75
CA LEU A 99 7.74 4.39 -5.79
C LEU A 99 6.56 3.69 -6.45
N MET A 100 5.88 4.35 -7.39
CA MET A 100 4.79 3.74 -8.16
C MET A 100 5.27 2.50 -8.92
N ALA A 101 6.49 2.55 -9.49
CA ALA A 101 7.06 1.41 -10.19
C ALA A 101 7.33 0.20 -9.26
N PHE A 102 7.51 0.44 -7.96
CA PHE A 102 7.75 -0.60 -6.96
C PHE A 102 6.48 -1.05 -6.20
N THR A 103 5.33 -0.40 -6.39
CA THR A 103 4.09 -0.76 -5.66
C THR A 103 3.67 -2.20 -5.87
N ASP A 104 3.79 -2.72 -7.06
CA ASP A 104 3.38 -4.09 -7.38
C ASP A 104 4.30 -5.12 -6.73
N VAL A 105 5.60 -4.82 -6.66
CA VAL A 105 6.59 -5.62 -5.92
C VAL A 105 6.25 -5.64 -4.44
N LEU A 106 6.04 -4.46 -3.85
CA LEU A 106 5.68 -4.32 -2.44
C LEU A 106 4.37 -5.05 -2.10
N ALA A 107 3.38 -5.01 -2.98
CA ALA A 107 2.10 -5.67 -2.80
C ALA A 107 2.21 -7.20 -2.66
N VAL A 108 3.16 -7.83 -3.38
CA VAL A 108 3.41 -9.28 -3.27
C VAL A 108 3.91 -9.64 -1.87
N PHE A 109 4.86 -8.86 -1.33
CA PHE A 109 5.38 -9.08 0.02
C PHE A 109 4.32 -8.84 1.08
N PHE A 110 3.54 -7.78 0.94
CA PHE A 110 2.52 -7.42 1.92
C PHE A 110 1.36 -8.40 1.97
N ARG A 111 1.11 -9.15 0.91
CA ARG A 111 0.05 -10.17 0.87
C ARG A 111 0.24 -11.22 1.97
N ARG A 112 1.47 -11.72 2.17
CA ARG A 112 1.78 -12.75 3.17
C ARG A 112 1.35 -12.35 4.59
N PHE A 113 1.52 -11.07 4.97
CA PHE A 113 1.11 -10.61 6.30
C PHE A 113 -0.39 -10.50 6.46
N ARG A 114 -1.08 -10.08 5.41
CA ARG A 114 -2.53 -9.87 5.44
C ARG A 114 -3.30 -11.17 5.52
N GLU A 115 -2.75 -12.24 5.02
CA GLU A 115 -3.35 -13.58 5.11
C GLU A 115 -3.44 -14.10 6.55
N SER A 116 -2.65 -13.57 7.49
CA SER A 116 -2.71 -13.89 8.92
C SER A 116 -3.75 -13.08 9.72
N VAL A 117 -4.37 -12.06 9.11
CA VAL A 117 -5.33 -11.17 9.78
C VAL A 117 -6.64 -11.90 10.09
N LYS A 118 -7.04 -11.91 11.35
CA LYS A 118 -8.31 -12.50 11.79
C LYS A 118 -9.49 -11.58 11.47
N LYS A 119 -10.64 -12.15 11.14
CA LYS A 119 -11.86 -11.39 10.81
C LYS A 119 -12.30 -10.43 11.93
N ALA A 120 -12.04 -10.77 13.18
CA ALA A 120 -12.34 -9.91 14.33
C ALA A 120 -11.53 -8.58 14.32
N GLU A 121 -10.43 -8.52 13.58
CA GLU A 121 -9.52 -7.36 13.50
C GLU A 121 -9.82 -6.45 12.30
N TRP A 122 -10.71 -6.88 11.39
CA TRP A 122 -11.02 -6.10 10.17
C TRP A 122 -11.61 -4.72 10.49
N SER A 123 -12.47 -4.64 11.51
CA SER A 123 -13.07 -3.36 11.92
C SER A 123 -12.01 -2.35 12.35
N GLN A 124 -11.03 -2.78 13.13
CA GLN A 124 -9.93 -1.92 13.58
C GLN A 124 -9.11 -1.39 12.40
N GLY A 125 -8.77 -2.24 11.42
CA GLY A 125 -8.07 -1.81 10.21
C GLY A 125 -8.86 -0.77 9.40
N ILE A 126 -10.18 -1.01 9.22
CA ILE A 126 -11.08 -0.11 8.50
C ILE A 126 -11.20 1.25 9.21
N GLU A 127 -11.31 1.25 10.53
CA GLU A 127 -11.38 2.47 11.34
C GLU A 127 -10.07 3.26 11.29
N SER A 128 -8.94 2.57 11.32
CA SER A 128 -7.62 3.16 11.17
C SER A 128 -7.45 3.80 9.79
N HIS A 129 -7.84 3.12 8.72
CA HIS A 129 -7.87 3.70 7.37
C HIS A 129 -8.72 4.98 7.31
N GLN A 130 -9.90 4.96 7.95
CA GLN A 130 -10.76 6.14 7.96
C GLN A 130 -10.09 7.33 8.66
N ARG A 131 -9.47 7.11 9.83
CA ARG A 131 -8.74 8.17 10.54
C ARG A 131 -7.60 8.74 9.70
N ILE A 132 -6.87 7.90 8.98
CA ILE A 132 -5.81 8.34 8.05
C ILE A 132 -6.40 9.23 6.94
N ILE A 133 -7.49 8.78 6.30
CA ILE A 133 -8.16 9.53 5.21
C ILE A 133 -8.62 10.91 5.72
N ASP A 134 -9.29 10.94 6.86
CA ASP A 134 -9.86 12.17 7.43
C ASP A 134 -8.76 13.14 7.87
N ALA A 135 -7.68 12.65 8.48
CA ALA A 135 -6.53 13.46 8.84
C ALA A 135 -5.83 14.06 7.61
N LEU A 136 -5.66 13.28 6.53
CA LEU A 136 -5.11 13.77 5.27
C LEU A 136 -5.99 14.84 4.62
N GLN A 137 -7.31 14.64 4.63
CA GLN A 137 -8.27 15.62 4.12
C GLN A 137 -8.24 16.94 4.92
N ALA A 138 -8.08 16.85 6.24
CA ALA A 138 -7.95 18.02 7.11
C ALA A 138 -6.56 18.69 7.03
N GLY A 139 -5.60 18.10 6.34
CA GLY A 139 -4.21 18.58 6.28
C GLY A 139 -3.39 18.27 7.54
N HIS A 140 -3.90 17.43 8.44
CA HIS A 140 -3.24 17.02 9.68
C HIS A 140 -2.24 15.89 9.44
N VAL A 141 -1.17 16.17 8.69
CA VAL A 141 -0.18 15.16 8.25
C VAL A 141 0.45 14.40 9.41
N GLY A 142 0.70 15.09 10.55
CA GLY A 142 1.28 14.45 11.73
C GLY A 142 0.36 13.40 12.36
N GLU A 143 -0.94 13.64 12.40
CA GLU A 143 -1.94 12.67 12.87
C GLU A 143 -2.05 11.48 11.92
N ALA A 144 -2.07 11.75 10.61
CA ALA A 144 -2.06 10.70 9.59
C ALA A 144 -0.81 9.82 9.67
N ASP A 145 0.38 10.41 9.91
CA ASP A 145 1.64 9.67 10.09
C ASP A 145 1.59 8.77 11.32
N GLN A 146 1.16 9.30 12.46
CA GLN A 146 1.03 8.52 13.70
C GLN A 146 0.07 7.34 13.53
N GLU A 147 -1.09 7.59 12.93
CA GLU A 147 -2.09 6.55 12.70
C GLU A 147 -1.60 5.48 11.71
N MET A 148 -0.93 5.88 10.63
CA MET A 148 -0.35 4.95 9.65
C MET A 148 0.71 4.06 10.30
N ARG A 149 1.60 4.63 11.11
CA ARG A 149 2.61 3.86 11.84
C ARG A 149 1.96 2.87 12.81
N ALA A 150 1.02 3.33 13.63
CA ALA A 150 0.30 2.47 14.57
C ALA A 150 -0.44 1.33 13.84
N HIS A 151 -1.09 1.65 12.72
CA HIS A 151 -1.77 0.68 11.88
C HIS A 151 -0.82 -0.41 11.37
N ILE A 152 0.32 -0.04 10.79
CA ILE A 152 1.29 -0.99 10.26
C ILE A 152 1.99 -1.77 11.38
N GLU A 153 2.40 -1.10 12.46
CA GLU A 153 3.08 -1.71 13.61
C GLU A 153 2.20 -2.74 14.33
N SER A 154 0.87 -2.57 14.32
CA SER A 154 -0.05 -3.56 14.90
C SER A 154 0.12 -4.97 14.31
N HIS A 155 0.70 -5.08 13.13
CA HIS A 155 1.01 -6.37 12.51
C HIS A 155 2.18 -7.10 13.18
N ARG A 156 3.07 -6.42 13.94
CA ARG A 156 4.18 -7.07 14.66
C ARG A 156 3.70 -8.04 15.73
N GLU A 157 2.61 -7.70 16.41
CA GLU A 157 2.03 -8.53 17.46
C GLU A 157 1.51 -9.88 16.94
N ARG A 158 1.38 -10.01 15.63
CA ARG A 158 0.85 -11.21 14.94
C ARG A 158 1.95 -12.10 14.40
N LEU A 159 3.20 -11.67 14.50
CA LEU A 159 4.31 -12.48 14.02
C LEU A 159 4.53 -13.66 14.97
N PRO A 160 4.75 -14.88 14.45
CA PRO A 160 5.17 -15.99 15.29
C PRO A 160 6.52 -15.65 15.93
N SER A 161 6.61 -15.87 17.23
CA SER A 161 7.87 -15.81 18.00
C SER A 161 8.85 -16.88 17.53
#